data_9ecee8b8300696aee39a4b80a7f2b20f
#
_entry.id   9ecee8b8300696aee39a4b80a7f2b20f
#
_cell.length_a   1.000
_cell.length_b   1.000
_cell.length_c   1.000
_cell.angle_alpha   90.00
_cell.angle_beta   90.00
_cell.angle_gamma   90.00
#
_symmetry.space_group_name_H-M   'P 1'
#
loop_
_entity.id
_entity.type
_entity.pdbx_description
1 polymer ?
#
loop_
_entity_poly.entity_id
_entity_poly.type
_entity_poly.pdbx_seq_one_letter_code
_entity_poly.pdbx_strand_id
1 'polypeptide(L)'
;MTFDPKSGIDATDWRLLDLLQADARMSFAALGRKLRLSPPAVADRMKRLEERGVIRAYRAEINLSALGRGLHVYLRVVVQPRDYSRFRKAVETAEGIFECHHVTGEDSFVLRAAVEDVSSLERLIQKLIAYGPTTTSVILSTSLDRRHFAPIQE
;
A
#
# COMPACT_ATOMS: atom_id res chain seq x y z
N MET A 1 -16.05 -6.28 4.14
CA MET A 1 -15.30 -5.93 5.36
C MET A 1 -15.99 -4.72 5.93
N THR A 2 -16.74 -4.90 7.00
CA THR A 2 -17.49 -3.82 7.66
C THR A 2 -16.50 -3.05 8.52
N PHE A 3 -16.32 -1.78 8.24
CA PHE A 3 -15.52 -0.88 9.05
C PHE A 3 -16.33 -0.55 10.30
N ASP A 4 -15.93 -1.05 11.47
CA ASP A 4 -16.52 -0.64 12.75
C ASP A 4 -15.77 0.59 13.25
N PRO A 5 -16.37 1.80 13.23
CA PRO A 5 -15.76 3.03 13.73
C PRO A 5 -15.55 3.00 15.25
N LYS A 6 -16.15 2.06 15.99
CA LYS A 6 -15.95 1.85 17.42
C LYS A 6 -14.76 0.93 17.72
N SER A 7 -13.67 1.12 17.03
CA SER A 7 -12.48 0.26 17.10
C SER A 7 -11.80 0.18 18.47
N GLY A 8 -12.31 0.82 19.53
CA GLY A 8 -11.69 0.81 20.86
C GLY A 8 -10.21 1.27 20.89
N ILE A 9 -9.84 2.16 19.96
CA ILE A 9 -8.54 2.82 19.87
C ILE A 9 -8.64 4.09 20.70
N ASP A 10 -7.82 4.20 21.75
CA ASP A 10 -7.80 5.38 22.59
C ASP A 10 -6.93 6.51 22.02
N ALA A 11 -6.99 7.70 22.64
CA ALA A 11 -6.21 8.85 22.21
C ALA A 11 -4.70 8.60 22.27
N THR A 12 -4.24 7.73 23.16
CA THR A 12 -2.82 7.35 23.27
C THR A 12 -2.42 6.42 22.13
N ASP A 13 -3.29 5.49 21.74
CA ASP A 13 -3.09 4.62 20.59
C ASP A 13 -3.01 5.45 19.30
N TRP A 14 -3.86 6.45 19.13
CA TRP A 14 -3.78 7.38 18.00
C TRP A 14 -2.46 8.16 17.96
N ARG A 15 -1.99 8.67 19.09
CA ARG A 15 -0.70 9.35 19.17
C ARG A 15 0.46 8.39 18.87
N LEU A 16 0.36 7.13 19.31
CA LEU A 16 1.34 6.09 18.99
C LEU A 16 1.37 5.81 17.48
N LEU A 17 0.20 5.65 16.85
CA LEU A 17 0.08 5.44 15.40
C LEU A 17 0.63 6.63 14.59
N ASP A 18 0.39 7.86 15.03
CA ASP A 18 0.94 9.05 14.37
C ASP A 18 2.46 9.07 14.42
N LEU A 19 3.06 8.79 15.58
CA LEU A 19 4.51 8.68 15.73
C LEU A 19 5.11 7.58 14.84
N LEU A 20 4.45 6.42 14.74
CA LEU A 20 4.90 5.30 13.92
C LEU A 20 4.72 5.57 12.41
N GLN A 21 3.72 6.34 12.02
CA GLN A 21 3.56 6.79 10.63
C GLN A 21 4.67 7.78 10.23
N ALA A 22 5.19 8.57 11.19
CA ALA A 22 6.32 9.47 10.94
C ALA A 22 7.66 8.74 10.93
N ASP A 23 7.86 7.81 11.88
CA ASP A 23 9.09 7.01 11.99
C ASP A 23 8.78 5.63 12.60
N ALA A 24 8.63 4.64 11.73
CA ALA A 24 8.39 3.25 12.15
C ALA A 24 9.58 2.59 12.86
N ARG A 25 10.76 3.24 12.90
CA ARG A 25 11.97 2.72 13.57
C ARG A 25 12.18 3.25 14.97
N MET A 26 11.27 4.07 15.51
CA MET A 26 11.36 4.56 16.88
C MET A 26 11.45 3.40 17.88
N SER A 27 12.40 3.49 18.82
CA SER A 27 12.48 2.53 19.92
C SER A 27 11.32 2.69 20.91
N PHE A 28 10.97 1.64 21.63
CA PHE A 28 9.94 1.70 22.67
C PHE A 28 10.27 2.74 23.76
N ALA A 29 11.56 2.93 24.07
CA ALA A 29 11.99 3.97 24.99
C ALA A 29 11.75 5.37 24.42
N ALA A 30 11.98 5.59 23.12
CA ALA A 30 11.71 6.89 22.46
C ALA A 30 10.20 7.17 22.40
N LEU A 31 9.41 6.18 22.01
CA LEU A 31 7.94 6.25 22.01
C LEU A 31 7.40 6.51 23.42
N GLY A 32 7.91 5.78 24.41
CA GLY A 32 7.51 5.94 25.82
C GLY A 32 7.73 7.36 26.34
N ARG A 33 8.88 7.97 26.05
CA ARG A 33 9.15 9.38 26.41
C ARG A 33 8.12 10.33 25.79
N LYS A 34 7.78 10.15 24.50
CA LYS A 34 6.82 11.00 23.78
C LYS A 34 5.38 10.82 24.26
N LEU A 35 5.02 9.61 24.67
CA LEU A 35 3.68 9.24 25.13
C LEU A 35 3.51 9.31 26.64
N ARG A 36 4.58 9.54 27.41
CA ARG A 36 4.63 9.46 28.87
C ARG A 36 4.23 8.07 29.38
N LEU A 37 4.77 7.04 28.74
CA LEU A 37 4.55 5.63 29.07
C LEU A 37 5.88 4.92 29.33
N SER A 38 5.83 3.83 30.09
CA SER A 38 6.99 2.93 30.21
C SER A 38 7.19 2.13 28.90
N PRO A 39 8.42 1.72 28.55
CA PRO A 39 8.66 0.89 27.37
C PRO A 39 7.81 -0.40 27.32
N PRO A 40 7.59 -1.15 28.40
CA PRO A 40 6.66 -2.28 28.41
C PRO A 40 5.22 -1.89 28.05
N ALA A 41 4.72 -0.77 28.59
CA ALA A 41 3.38 -0.30 28.27
C ALA A 41 3.21 0.09 26.78
N VAL A 42 4.28 0.62 26.16
CA VAL A 42 4.31 0.86 24.70
C VAL A 42 4.26 -0.47 23.94
N ALA A 43 5.11 -1.44 24.34
CA ALA A 43 5.15 -2.75 23.71
C ALA A 43 3.78 -3.46 23.75
N ASP A 44 3.10 -3.42 24.89
CA ASP A 44 1.76 -4.02 25.05
C ASP A 44 0.71 -3.34 24.18
N ARG A 45 0.78 -2.00 24.01
CA ARG A 45 -0.11 -1.27 23.12
C ARG A 45 0.15 -1.63 21.66
N MET A 46 1.40 -1.67 21.23
CA MET A 46 1.78 -2.05 19.88
C MET A 46 1.29 -3.45 19.56
N LYS A 47 1.56 -4.42 20.46
CA LYS A 47 1.09 -5.81 20.30
C LYS A 47 -0.44 -5.88 20.10
N ARG A 48 -1.22 -5.17 20.92
CA ARG A 48 -2.67 -5.12 20.76
C ARG A 48 -3.12 -4.52 19.42
N LEU A 49 -2.45 -3.47 18.94
CA LEU A 49 -2.75 -2.86 17.65
C LEU A 49 -2.41 -3.79 16.49
N GLU A 50 -1.34 -4.59 16.61
CA GLU A 50 -0.96 -5.64 15.65
C GLU A 50 -1.97 -6.79 15.66
N GLU A 51 -2.28 -7.36 16.83
CA GLU A 51 -3.26 -8.45 16.99
C GLU A 51 -4.66 -8.08 16.45
N ARG A 52 -5.03 -6.82 16.57
CA ARG A 52 -6.28 -6.27 16.03
C ARG A 52 -6.21 -5.92 14.54
N GLY A 53 -5.05 -6.09 13.90
CA GLY A 53 -4.84 -5.76 12.49
C GLY A 53 -4.87 -4.26 12.16
N VAL A 54 -4.79 -3.38 13.17
CA VAL A 54 -4.66 -1.92 12.99
C VAL A 54 -3.28 -1.62 12.41
N ILE A 55 -2.24 -2.18 13.02
CA ILE A 55 -0.90 -2.21 12.43
C ILE A 55 -0.76 -3.52 11.68
N ARG A 56 -0.62 -3.45 10.37
CA ARG A 56 -0.49 -4.63 9.50
C ARG A 56 0.95 -5.00 9.20
N ALA A 57 1.85 -4.04 9.20
CA ALA A 57 3.27 -4.23 8.93
C ALA A 57 4.08 -2.95 9.19
N TYR A 58 5.37 -3.13 9.39
CA TYR A 58 6.39 -2.07 9.33
C TYR A 58 7.20 -2.30 8.06
N ARG A 59 7.24 -1.31 7.16
CA ARG A 59 7.89 -1.45 5.86
C ARG A 59 8.81 -0.27 5.58
N ALA A 60 9.95 -0.56 4.96
CA ALA A 60 10.76 0.49 4.34
C ALA A 60 10.06 0.98 3.08
N GLU A 61 10.06 2.28 2.88
CA GLU A 61 9.68 2.89 1.62
C GLU A 61 10.92 2.95 0.71
N ILE A 62 10.82 2.33 -0.45
CA ILE A 62 11.94 2.19 -1.38
C ILE A 62 11.77 3.17 -2.54
N ASN A 63 12.79 3.98 -2.80
CA ASN A 63 12.85 4.81 -3.98
C ASN A 63 13.16 3.94 -5.21
N LEU A 64 12.11 3.52 -5.92
CA LEU A 64 12.22 2.64 -7.08
C LEU A 64 13.00 3.30 -8.23
N SER A 65 12.92 4.62 -8.37
CA SER A 65 13.70 5.35 -9.37
C SER A 65 15.21 5.27 -9.09
N ALA A 66 15.62 5.30 -7.82
CA ALA A 66 17.01 5.10 -7.43
C ALA A 66 17.52 3.67 -7.71
N LEU A 67 16.61 2.72 -7.88
CA LEU A 67 16.89 1.33 -8.28
C LEU A 67 16.75 1.11 -9.79
N GLY A 68 16.69 2.18 -10.60
CA GLY A 68 16.59 2.10 -12.06
C GLY A 68 15.16 1.92 -12.58
N ARG A 69 14.12 1.92 -11.71
CA ARG A 69 12.70 1.76 -12.10
C ARG A 69 12.00 3.12 -12.08
N GLY A 70 12.42 4.03 -12.97
CA GLY A 70 11.93 5.41 -12.99
C GLY A 70 10.62 5.64 -13.71
N LEU A 71 10.15 4.71 -14.53
CA LEU A 71 8.90 4.84 -15.28
C LEU A 71 7.76 4.23 -14.47
N HIS A 72 6.97 5.09 -13.82
CA HIS A 72 5.84 4.70 -12.99
C HIS A 72 4.53 4.82 -13.77
N VAL A 73 3.68 3.81 -13.68
CA VAL A 73 2.42 3.76 -14.43
C VAL A 73 1.27 3.20 -13.62
N TYR A 74 0.06 3.62 -13.97
CA TYR A 74 -1.17 2.89 -13.69
C TYR A 74 -1.57 2.06 -14.91
N LEU A 75 -1.96 0.80 -14.69
CA LEU A 75 -2.50 -0.09 -15.69
C LEU A 75 -3.91 -0.49 -15.26
N ARG A 76 -4.89 -0.29 -16.13
CA ARG A 76 -6.28 -0.68 -15.92
C ARG A 76 -6.61 -1.78 -16.90
N VAL A 77 -7.17 -2.88 -16.39
CA VAL A 77 -7.40 -4.08 -17.20
C VAL A 77 -8.85 -4.54 -17.02
N VAL A 78 -9.54 -4.75 -18.13
CA VAL A 78 -10.88 -5.34 -18.16
C VAL A 78 -10.73 -6.84 -18.38
N VAL A 79 -10.92 -7.62 -17.32
CA VAL A 79 -10.76 -9.08 -17.35
C VAL A 79 -12.13 -9.75 -17.24
N GLN A 80 -12.36 -10.84 -17.97
CA GLN A 80 -13.58 -11.61 -17.81
C GLN A 80 -13.60 -12.37 -16.49
N PRO A 81 -14.74 -12.48 -15.78
CA PRO A 81 -14.81 -13.12 -14.46
C PRO A 81 -14.22 -14.53 -14.41
N ARG A 82 -14.37 -15.32 -15.47
CA ARG A 82 -13.79 -16.67 -15.61
C ARG A 82 -12.27 -16.68 -15.57
N ASP A 83 -11.61 -15.57 -15.94
CA ASP A 83 -10.16 -15.45 -16.05
C ASP A 83 -9.52 -14.76 -14.82
N TYR A 84 -10.30 -14.30 -13.82
CA TYR A 84 -9.79 -13.58 -12.65
C TYR A 84 -8.70 -14.35 -11.87
N SER A 85 -8.90 -15.65 -11.66
CA SER A 85 -7.92 -16.47 -10.95
C SER A 85 -6.61 -16.59 -11.71
N ARG A 86 -6.69 -16.79 -13.03
CA ARG A 86 -5.54 -16.88 -13.93
C ARG A 86 -4.80 -15.54 -14.00
N PHE A 87 -5.54 -14.43 -14.09
CA PHE A 87 -4.97 -13.08 -14.11
C PHE A 87 -4.21 -12.78 -12.83
N ARG A 88 -4.81 -13.05 -11.64
CA ARG A 88 -4.14 -12.81 -10.34
C ARG A 88 -2.81 -13.55 -10.25
N LYS A 89 -2.77 -14.82 -10.63
CA LYS A 89 -1.52 -15.61 -10.66
C LYS A 89 -0.47 -15.00 -11.59
N ALA A 90 -0.88 -14.49 -12.75
CA ALA A 90 0.03 -13.85 -13.68
C ALA A 90 0.59 -12.54 -13.10
N VAL A 91 -0.23 -11.75 -12.42
CA VAL A 91 0.19 -10.51 -11.75
C VAL A 91 1.18 -10.78 -10.61
N GLU A 92 0.96 -11.83 -9.81
CA GLU A 92 1.86 -12.21 -8.71
C GLU A 92 3.31 -12.49 -9.17
N THR A 93 3.47 -12.93 -10.41
CA THR A 93 4.79 -13.26 -11.00
C THR A 93 5.29 -12.20 -11.98
N ALA A 94 4.48 -11.18 -12.27
CA ALA A 94 4.84 -10.14 -13.23
C ALA A 94 5.81 -9.14 -12.60
N GLU A 95 7.02 -9.08 -13.14
CA GLU A 95 8.02 -8.12 -12.70
C GLU A 95 7.57 -6.68 -12.98
N GLY A 96 7.87 -5.78 -12.05
CA GLY A 96 7.53 -4.37 -12.14
C GLY A 96 6.17 -4.01 -11.53
N ILE A 97 5.23 -4.94 -11.39
CA ILE A 97 3.96 -4.70 -10.69
C ILE A 97 4.19 -4.82 -9.19
N PHE A 98 3.75 -3.82 -8.42
CA PHE A 98 3.88 -3.82 -6.96
C PHE A 98 2.55 -3.60 -6.22
N GLU A 99 1.48 -3.22 -6.94
CA GLU A 99 0.12 -3.17 -6.41
C GLU A 99 -0.86 -3.68 -7.47
N CYS A 100 -1.91 -4.39 -7.02
CA CYS A 100 -3.02 -4.84 -7.87
C CYS A 100 -4.31 -4.84 -7.05
N HIS A 101 -5.31 -4.11 -7.51
CA HIS A 101 -6.61 -3.96 -6.86
C HIS A 101 -7.71 -4.44 -7.80
N HIS A 102 -8.60 -5.28 -7.27
CA HIS A 102 -9.88 -5.57 -7.93
C HIS A 102 -10.85 -4.45 -7.59
N VAL A 103 -11.42 -3.82 -8.60
CA VAL A 103 -12.21 -2.60 -8.44
C VAL A 103 -13.63 -2.79 -9.00
N THR A 104 -14.52 -1.88 -8.63
CA THR A 104 -15.85 -1.74 -9.25
C THR A 104 -15.77 -0.74 -10.39
N GLY A 105 -16.68 -0.81 -11.35
CA GLY A 105 -16.76 0.08 -12.49
C GLY A 105 -16.47 -0.63 -13.82
N GLU A 106 -16.01 0.12 -14.81
CA GLU A 106 -15.71 -0.39 -16.15
C GLU A 106 -14.47 -1.29 -16.17
N ASP A 107 -13.46 -0.95 -15.39
CA ASP A 107 -12.25 -1.76 -15.23
C ASP A 107 -12.48 -2.87 -14.19
N SER A 108 -11.84 -4.01 -14.38
CA SER A 108 -11.85 -5.11 -13.40
C SER A 108 -10.70 -4.98 -12.40
N PHE A 109 -9.53 -4.59 -12.89
CA PHE A 109 -8.32 -4.45 -12.06
C PHE A 109 -7.59 -3.15 -12.36
N VAL A 110 -7.06 -2.53 -11.30
CA VAL A 110 -6.13 -1.40 -11.36
C VAL A 110 -4.83 -1.83 -10.73
N LEU A 111 -3.73 -1.64 -11.46
CA LEU A 111 -2.40 -2.00 -11.03
C LEU A 111 -1.50 -0.77 -11.00
N ARG A 112 -0.52 -0.80 -10.10
CA ARG A 112 0.63 0.12 -10.15
C ARG A 112 1.87 -0.66 -10.53
N ALA A 113 2.63 -0.11 -11.45
CA ALA A 113 3.90 -0.69 -11.87
C ALA A 113 4.99 0.36 -11.95
N ALA A 114 6.24 -0.10 -11.77
CA ALA A 114 7.44 0.68 -11.97
C ALA A 114 8.43 -0.14 -12.80
N VAL A 115 8.81 0.39 -13.94
CA VAL A 115 9.71 -0.27 -14.90
C VAL A 115 10.88 0.66 -15.27
N GLU A 116 11.88 0.09 -15.90
CA GLU A 116 13.10 0.82 -16.27
C GLU A 116 12.85 1.84 -17.38
N ASP A 117 12.16 1.39 -18.44
CA ASP A 117 11.97 2.15 -19.67
C ASP A 117 10.66 1.77 -20.39
N VAL A 118 10.42 2.40 -21.53
CA VAL A 118 9.25 2.17 -22.38
C VAL A 118 9.24 0.74 -22.95
N SER A 119 10.40 0.17 -23.27
CA SER A 119 10.48 -1.19 -23.80
C SER A 119 10.07 -2.23 -22.74
N SER A 120 10.46 -2.00 -21.49
CA SER A 120 10.03 -2.82 -20.33
C SER A 120 8.54 -2.68 -20.07
N LEU A 121 8.00 -1.46 -20.23
CA LEU A 121 6.56 -1.20 -20.15
C LEU A 121 5.80 -1.94 -21.24
N GLU A 122 6.26 -1.88 -22.47
CA GLU A 122 5.64 -2.57 -23.59
C GLU A 122 5.59 -4.10 -23.37
N ARG A 123 6.68 -4.70 -22.91
CA ARG A 123 6.70 -6.14 -22.55
C ARG A 123 5.70 -6.48 -21.44
N LEU A 124 5.53 -5.59 -20.45
CA LEU A 124 4.55 -5.77 -19.39
C LEU A 124 3.12 -5.69 -19.94
N ILE A 125 2.83 -4.69 -20.77
CA ILE A 125 1.50 -4.52 -21.40
C ILE A 125 1.15 -5.74 -22.24
N GLN A 126 2.08 -6.27 -23.05
CA GLN A 126 1.86 -7.46 -23.89
C GLN A 126 1.43 -8.69 -23.05
N LYS A 127 1.96 -8.84 -21.83
CA LYS A 127 1.54 -9.91 -20.92
C LYS A 127 0.10 -9.71 -20.41
N LEU A 128 -0.31 -8.46 -20.20
CA LEU A 128 -1.63 -8.15 -19.65
C LEU A 128 -2.74 -8.16 -20.70
N ILE A 129 -2.47 -7.72 -21.91
CA ILE A 129 -3.42 -7.73 -23.05
C ILE A 129 -3.97 -9.13 -23.33
N ALA A 130 -3.21 -10.18 -23.03
CA ALA A 130 -3.68 -11.57 -23.15
C ALA A 130 -4.91 -11.89 -22.28
N TYR A 131 -5.24 -11.04 -21.30
CA TYR A 131 -6.38 -11.20 -20.40
C TYR A 131 -7.55 -10.25 -20.73
N GLY A 132 -7.28 -9.20 -21.50
CA GLY A 132 -8.31 -8.27 -21.93
C GLY A 132 -7.79 -6.86 -22.24
N PRO A 133 -8.69 -5.94 -22.61
CA PRO A 133 -8.37 -4.56 -22.87
C PRO A 133 -7.60 -3.93 -21.73
N THR A 134 -6.50 -3.26 -22.06
CA THR A 134 -5.57 -2.66 -21.08
C THR A 134 -5.36 -1.19 -21.42
N THR A 135 -5.57 -0.32 -20.45
CA THR A 135 -5.31 1.12 -20.55
C THR A 135 -4.13 1.48 -19.66
N THR A 136 -3.17 2.21 -20.19
CA THR A 136 -1.97 2.63 -19.48
C THR A 136 -1.98 4.13 -19.26
N SER A 137 -1.66 4.58 -18.04
CA SER A 137 -1.45 5.99 -17.70
C SER A 137 -0.08 6.17 -17.06
N VAL A 138 0.79 6.94 -17.69
CA VAL A 138 2.11 7.28 -17.14
C VAL A 138 1.94 8.34 -16.06
N ILE A 139 2.57 8.15 -14.91
CA ILE A 139 2.60 9.13 -13.82
C ILE A 139 3.64 10.18 -14.17
N LEU A 140 3.20 11.39 -14.47
CA LEU A 140 4.08 12.51 -14.80
C LEU A 140 4.64 13.17 -13.54
N SER A 141 3.81 13.28 -12.50
CA SER A 141 4.20 13.85 -11.21
C SER A 141 3.26 13.34 -10.12
N THR A 142 3.74 13.35 -8.88
CA THR A 142 2.94 12.99 -7.69
C THR A 142 2.84 14.20 -6.78
N SER A 143 1.66 14.80 -6.69
CA SER A 143 1.41 15.97 -5.84
C SER A 143 1.25 15.61 -4.36
N LEU A 144 0.80 14.40 -4.07
CA LEU A 144 0.65 13.85 -2.74
C LEU A 144 0.93 12.35 -2.79
N ASP A 145 2.05 11.93 -2.23
CA ASP A 145 2.41 10.51 -2.20
C ASP A 145 1.72 9.81 -1.03
N ARG A 146 1.92 10.31 0.18
CA ARG A 146 1.28 9.79 1.39
C ARG A 146 0.85 10.89 2.34
N ARG A 147 -0.21 10.61 3.08
CA ARG A 147 -0.65 11.44 4.20
C ARG A 147 -0.82 10.55 5.43
N HIS A 148 -0.44 11.06 6.59
CA HIS A 148 -0.74 10.38 7.85
C HIS A 148 -2.25 10.40 8.08
N PHE A 149 -2.78 9.26 8.51
CA PHE A 149 -4.18 9.15 8.89
C PHE A 149 -4.34 9.59 10.35
N ALA A 150 -5.23 10.55 10.56
CA ALA A 150 -5.66 11.02 11.88
C ALA A 150 -7.02 10.40 12.24
N PRO A 151 -7.45 10.48 13.52
CA PRO A 151 -8.81 10.13 13.91
C PRO A 151 -9.83 10.88 13.05
N ILE A 152 -10.95 10.22 12.73
CA ILE A 152 -12.12 10.90 12.17
C ILE A 152 -12.65 11.82 13.26
N GLN A 153 -12.66 13.13 13.02
CA GLN A 153 -13.31 14.11 13.90
C GLN A 153 -14.82 13.98 13.65
N GLU A 154 -15.57 13.73 14.74
CA GLU A 154 -17.04 13.76 14.72
C GLU A 154 -17.56 15.21 14.60
#